data_6d592a08a41df940f891b68deb60e625
#
_entry.id   6d592a08a41df940f891b68deb60e625
#
_cell.length_a   1.000
_cell.length_b   1.000
_cell.length_c   1.000
_cell.angle_alpha   90.00
_cell.angle_beta   90.00
_cell.angle_gamma   90.00
#
_symmetry.space_group_name_H-M   'P 1'
#
loop_
_entity.id
_entity.type
_entity.pdbx_description
1 polymer ?
#
loop_
_entity_poly.entity_id
_entity_poly.type
_entity_poly.pdbx_seq_one_letter_code
_entity_poly.pdbx_strand_id
1 'polypeptide(L)'
;QMQQEIAKNVQDLTPFDVQKYIDGVDQADLPMVPTKYQLSQICIYPDREAANLAVKERLLAIRERIINGEKFTTLARLYSQDPGSSRKGGELGMASKSIFWPAFSDAAMALKPGIVSQIVETPDGFHLIEVLEKKGDMFNARHILLKPEYTAEDRNNAFHVLDSLKTELKNEAVTFELAARFYSEDPSTRTNGGQMADPNTGSSYFEIDQLKPQDYSAINGLNVGDISDPVESLDNEGRDGNTVYKIIKVDKII
;
A
#
# COMPACT_ATOMS: atom_id res chain seq x y z
N GLN A 1 6.28 40.16 24.47
CA GLN A 1 5.42 41.33 24.25
C GLN A 1 4.85 41.39 22.84
N MET A 2 5.67 41.19 21.78
CA MET A 2 5.22 41.22 20.38
C MET A 2 4.18 40.12 20.04
N GLN A 3 4.33 38.89 20.56
CA GLN A 3 3.37 37.80 20.32
C GLN A 3 2.01 38.03 21.00
N GLN A 4 1.98 38.74 22.11
CA GLN A 4 0.72 39.08 22.81
C GLN A 4 -0.05 40.23 22.16
N GLU A 5 0.63 41.16 21.47
CA GLU A 5 0.00 42.20 20.66
C GLU A 5 -0.66 41.67 19.40
N ILE A 6 0.01 40.69 18.70
CA ILE A 6 -0.56 40.04 17.53
C ILE A 6 -1.83 39.25 17.88
N ALA A 7 -1.84 38.53 19.02
CA ALA A 7 -3.00 37.78 19.46
C ALA A 7 -4.20 38.67 19.85
N LYS A 8 -3.95 39.88 20.35
CA LYS A 8 -5.02 40.84 20.67
C LYS A 8 -5.71 41.40 19.43
N ASN A 9 -4.94 41.65 18.35
CA ASN A 9 -5.49 42.16 17.10
C ASN A 9 -6.28 41.14 16.29
N VAL A 10 -6.05 39.84 16.50
CA VAL A 10 -6.77 38.76 15.79
C VAL A 10 -8.17 38.52 16.40
N GLN A 11 -8.41 38.91 17.66
CA GLN A 11 -9.72 38.73 18.33
C GLN A 11 -10.82 39.71 17.85
N ASP A 12 -10.46 40.76 17.17
CA ASP A 12 -11.40 41.79 16.71
C ASP A 12 -11.68 41.77 15.19
N LEU A 13 -11.10 40.78 14.45
CA LEU A 13 -11.35 40.63 13.01
C LEU A 13 -12.73 40.04 12.77
N THR A 14 -13.58 40.77 12.07
CA THR A 14 -14.90 40.29 11.64
C THR A 14 -14.78 39.54 10.30
N PRO A 15 -15.74 38.66 9.95
CA PRO A 15 -15.79 38.05 8.62
C PRO A 15 -15.76 39.07 7.49
N PHE A 16 -16.31 40.25 7.70
CA PHE A 16 -16.30 41.37 6.77
C PHE A 16 -14.88 41.93 6.54
N ASP A 17 -14.08 42.07 7.60
CA ASP A 17 -12.69 42.53 7.48
C ASP A 17 -11.81 41.52 6.73
N VAL A 18 -12.04 40.23 6.95
CA VAL A 18 -11.39 39.15 6.20
C VAL A 18 -11.77 39.21 4.73
N GLN A 19 -13.05 39.37 4.39
CA GLN A 19 -13.52 39.47 3.01
C GLN A 19 -12.92 40.70 2.32
N LYS A 20 -12.93 41.86 2.99
CA LYS A 20 -12.34 43.10 2.46
C LYS A 20 -10.83 43.00 2.23
N TYR A 21 -10.14 42.25 3.08
CA TYR A 21 -8.70 41.96 2.87
C TYR A 21 -8.49 41.09 1.63
N ILE A 22 -9.26 40.01 1.48
CA ILE A 22 -9.20 39.10 0.33
C ILE A 22 -9.51 39.84 -0.99
N ASP A 23 -10.53 40.69 -0.98
CA ASP A 23 -10.93 41.49 -2.15
C ASP A 23 -9.86 42.52 -2.56
N GLY A 24 -8.95 42.87 -1.65
CA GLY A 24 -7.83 43.82 -1.90
C GLY A 24 -6.49 43.19 -2.25
N VAL A 25 -6.38 41.85 -2.16
CA VAL A 25 -5.15 41.12 -2.49
C VAL A 25 -5.21 40.64 -3.93
N ASP A 26 -4.11 40.78 -4.68
CA ASP A 26 -4.02 40.24 -6.03
C ASP A 26 -4.22 38.72 -5.97
N GLN A 27 -5.03 38.15 -6.88
CA GLN A 27 -5.32 36.73 -6.92
C GLN A 27 -4.04 35.85 -6.99
N ALA A 28 -2.96 36.39 -7.54
CA ALA A 28 -1.66 35.74 -7.60
C ALA A 28 -0.97 35.62 -6.23
N ASP A 29 -1.32 36.49 -5.27
CA ASP A 29 -0.72 36.54 -3.94
C ASP A 29 -1.57 35.83 -2.87
N LEU A 30 -2.76 35.32 -3.25
CA LEU A 30 -3.58 34.51 -2.35
C LEU A 30 -2.93 33.15 -2.13
N PRO A 31 -2.90 32.64 -0.88
CA PRO A 31 -2.39 31.31 -0.63
C PRO A 31 -3.25 30.27 -1.37
N MET A 32 -2.61 29.51 -2.26
CA MET A 32 -3.25 28.40 -2.96
C MET A 32 -3.58 27.31 -1.94
N VAL A 33 -4.85 27.04 -1.72
CA VAL A 33 -5.29 25.87 -0.95
C VAL A 33 -5.19 24.65 -1.86
N PRO A 34 -4.44 23.62 -1.49
CA PRO A 34 -4.35 22.43 -2.33
C PRO A 34 -5.72 21.79 -2.49
N THR A 35 -6.02 21.35 -3.71
CA THR A 35 -7.25 20.60 -4.00
C THR A 35 -7.26 19.30 -3.19
N LYS A 36 -8.39 19.03 -2.53
CA LYS A 36 -8.61 17.81 -1.74
C LYS A 36 -9.74 16.99 -2.34
N TYR A 37 -9.52 15.69 -2.33
CA TYR A 37 -10.46 14.70 -2.85
C TYR A 37 -11.02 13.87 -1.69
N GLN A 38 -12.34 13.65 -1.69
CA GLN A 38 -12.97 12.59 -0.93
C GLN A 38 -13.37 11.50 -1.91
N LEU A 39 -12.94 10.26 -1.62
CA LEU A 39 -13.01 9.14 -2.56
C LEU A 39 -13.61 7.92 -1.88
N SER A 40 -14.30 7.12 -2.68
CA SER A 40 -14.72 5.76 -2.32
C SER A 40 -14.17 4.76 -3.33
N GLN A 41 -13.86 3.54 -2.87
CA GLN A 41 -13.31 2.48 -3.72
C GLN A 41 -14.03 1.15 -3.56
N ILE A 42 -14.02 0.35 -4.62
CA ILE A 42 -14.37 -1.07 -4.60
C ILE A 42 -13.16 -1.83 -5.10
N CYS A 43 -12.63 -2.72 -4.28
CA CYS A 43 -11.40 -3.45 -4.51
C CYS A 43 -11.65 -4.93 -4.73
N ILE A 44 -10.96 -5.51 -5.72
CA ILE A 44 -10.88 -6.95 -5.97
C ILE A 44 -9.40 -7.32 -5.96
N TYR A 45 -9.06 -8.36 -5.21
CA TYR A 45 -7.71 -8.89 -5.20
C TYR A 45 -7.58 -10.01 -6.23
N PRO A 46 -6.40 -10.18 -6.84
CA PRO A 46 -6.13 -11.35 -7.67
C PRO A 46 -6.17 -12.64 -6.82
N ASP A 47 -6.22 -13.82 -7.47
CA ASP A 47 -6.20 -15.09 -6.75
C ASP A 47 -4.90 -15.26 -5.96
N ARG A 48 -4.96 -14.86 -4.71
CA ARG A 48 -3.81 -14.90 -3.79
C ARG A 48 -3.43 -16.33 -3.43
N GLU A 49 -4.37 -17.25 -3.38
CA GLU A 49 -4.06 -18.64 -2.97
C GLU A 49 -3.19 -19.33 -4.01
N ALA A 50 -3.56 -19.24 -5.29
CA ALA A 50 -2.77 -19.80 -6.37
C ALA A 50 -1.39 -19.15 -6.47
N ALA A 51 -1.32 -17.81 -6.39
CA ALA A 51 -0.07 -17.07 -6.43
C ALA A 51 0.85 -17.40 -5.22
N ASN A 52 0.29 -17.49 -4.02
CA ASN A 52 1.02 -17.87 -2.82
C ASN A 52 1.54 -19.30 -2.90
N LEU A 53 0.75 -20.24 -3.43
CA LEU A 53 1.16 -21.62 -3.62
C LEU A 53 2.36 -21.71 -4.58
N ALA A 54 2.29 -21.03 -5.71
CA ALA A 54 3.37 -21.00 -6.70
C ALA A 54 4.68 -20.43 -6.10
N VAL A 55 4.59 -19.37 -5.30
CA VAL A 55 5.76 -18.82 -4.60
C VAL A 55 6.32 -19.80 -3.58
N LYS A 56 5.47 -20.45 -2.79
CA LYS A 56 5.90 -21.45 -1.80
C LYS A 56 6.61 -22.62 -2.47
N GLU A 57 6.07 -23.16 -3.56
CA GLU A 57 6.70 -24.23 -4.33
C GLU A 57 8.08 -23.80 -4.87
N ARG A 58 8.18 -22.58 -5.42
CA ARG A 58 9.45 -22.03 -5.92
C ARG A 58 10.49 -21.88 -4.80
N LEU A 59 10.08 -21.39 -3.62
CA LEU A 59 10.97 -21.29 -2.45
C LEU A 59 11.39 -22.65 -1.91
N LEU A 60 10.50 -23.65 -1.91
CA LEU A 60 10.86 -25.02 -1.51
C LEU A 60 11.94 -25.59 -2.44
N ALA A 61 11.80 -25.40 -3.75
CA ALA A 61 12.82 -25.82 -4.71
C ALA A 61 14.16 -25.09 -4.48
N ILE A 62 14.14 -23.79 -4.21
CA ILE A 62 15.35 -23.02 -3.87
C ILE A 62 15.97 -23.53 -2.58
N ARG A 63 15.16 -23.80 -1.56
CA ARG A 63 15.62 -24.33 -0.27
C ARG A 63 16.30 -25.68 -0.42
N GLU A 64 15.74 -26.57 -1.22
CA GLU A 64 16.32 -27.89 -1.54
C GLU A 64 17.70 -27.74 -2.21
N ARG A 65 17.84 -26.82 -3.14
CA ARG A 65 19.14 -26.52 -3.77
C ARG A 65 20.18 -26.03 -2.76
N ILE A 66 19.78 -25.20 -1.79
CA ILE A 66 20.68 -24.74 -0.71
C ILE A 66 21.11 -25.93 0.15
N ILE A 67 20.16 -26.78 0.56
CA ILE A 67 20.45 -27.98 1.37
C ILE A 67 21.39 -28.94 0.62
N ASN A 68 21.27 -29.04 -0.69
CA ASN A 68 22.14 -29.85 -1.55
C ASN A 68 23.49 -29.20 -1.87
N GLY A 69 23.81 -28.03 -1.25
CA GLY A 69 25.14 -27.42 -1.29
C GLY A 69 25.29 -26.24 -2.23
N GLU A 70 24.24 -25.78 -2.91
CA GLU A 70 24.32 -24.54 -3.66
C GLU A 70 24.43 -23.33 -2.71
N LYS A 71 25.22 -22.34 -3.12
CA LYS A 71 25.47 -21.16 -2.28
C LYS A 71 24.23 -20.29 -2.16
N PHE A 72 23.77 -20.06 -0.95
CA PHE A 72 22.65 -19.14 -0.64
C PHE A 72 22.80 -17.79 -1.35
N THR A 73 24.00 -17.20 -1.29
CA THR A 73 24.29 -15.90 -1.90
C THR A 73 24.10 -15.88 -3.43
N THR A 74 24.40 -16.99 -4.11
CA THR A 74 24.16 -17.11 -5.55
C THR A 74 22.67 -17.13 -5.85
N LEU A 75 21.91 -17.94 -5.11
CA LEU A 75 20.47 -18.06 -5.31
C LEU A 75 19.73 -16.77 -4.90
N ALA A 76 20.20 -16.07 -3.86
CA ALA A 76 19.67 -14.77 -3.49
C ALA A 76 19.84 -13.72 -4.60
N ARG A 77 21.02 -13.68 -5.24
CA ARG A 77 21.26 -12.78 -6.38
C ARG A 77 20.42 -13.08 -7.59
N LEU A 78 20.11 -14.37 -7.82
CA LEU A 78 19.34 -14.80 -8.99
C LEU A 78 17.84 -14.64 -8.81
N TYR A 79 17.34 -14.87 -7.59
CA TYR A 79 15.90 -15.03 -7.35
C TYR A 79 15.29 -14.03 -6.39
N SER A 80 16.07 -13.44 -5.46
CA SER A 80 15.49 -12.55 -4.46
C SER A 80 14.95 -11.27 -5.09
N GLN A 81 13.71 -10.96 -4.76
CA GLN A 81 13.01 -9.74 -5.17
C GLN A 81 13.19 -8.59 -4.16
N ASP A 82 14.07 -8.76 -3.15
CA ASP A 82 14.44 -7.64 -2.27
C ASP A 82 15.53 -6.77 -2.92
N PRO A 83 15.20 -5.53 -3.36
CA PRO A 83 16.18 -4.66 -4.02
C PRO A 83 17.31 -4.21 -3.08
N GLY A 84 17.08 -4.23 -1.76
CA GLY A 84 18.04 -3.77 -0.75
C GLY A 84 19.18 -4.76 -0.51
N SER A 85 18.92 -6.06 -0.62
CA SER A 85 19.88 -7.11 -0.27
C SER A 85 20.22 -8.07 -1.40
N SER A 86 19.40 -8.23 -2.43
CA SER A 86 19.60 -9.24 -3.49
C SER A 86 21.00 -9.17 -4.10
N ARG A 87 21.47 -7.97 -4.47
CA ARG A 87 22.81 -7.74 -5.05
C ARG A 87 23.95 -8.08 -4.09
N LYS A 88 23.70 -8.04 -2.77
CA LYS A 88 24.63 -8.42 -1.71
C LYS A 88 24.53 -9.90 -1.33
N GLY A 89 23.81 -10.71 -2.14
CA GLY A 89 23.59 -12.13 -1.84
C GLY A 89 22.58 -12.35 -0.72
N GLY A 90 21.66 -11.42 -0.53
CA GLY A 90 20.60 -11.44 0.48
C GLY A 90 20.99 -10.93 1.85
N GLU A 91 22.25 -10.46 2.06
CA GLU A 91 22.75 -10.05 3.37
C GLU A 91 22.14 -8.71 3.82
N LEU A 92 21.61 -8.72 5.06
CA LEU A 92 20.93 -7.59 5.68
C LEU A 92 21.85 -6.78 6.62
N GLY A 93 22.98 -7.37 7.03
CA GLY A 93 23.86 -6.81 8.06
C GLY A 93 23.35 -7.05 9.48
N MET A 94 24.16 -6.64 10.46
CA MET A 94 23.80 -6.75 11.87
C MET A 94 22.74 -5.71 12.24
N ALA A 95 21.59 -6.16 12.71
CA ALA A 95 20.46 -5.30 13.02
C ALA A 95 19.63 -5.83 14.19
N SER A 96 18.90 -4.92 14.86
CA SER A 96 17.98 -5.29 15.94
C SER A 96 16.78 -6.06 15.41
N LYS A 97 16.33 -7.07 16.14
CA LYS A 97 15.10 -7.81 15.82
C LYS A 97 13.87 -6.92 15.67
N SER A 98 13.86 -5.75 16.30
CA SER A 98 12.72 -4.82 16.31
C SER A 98 12.46 -4.11 14.97
N ILE A 99 13.43 -4.11 14.05
CA ILE A 99 13.26 -3.47 12.72
C ILE A 99 12.63 -4.39 11.67
N PHE A 100 12.49 -5.67 11.98
CA PHE A 100 11.90 -6.65 11.08
C PHE A 100 10.47 -7.00 11.50
N TRP A 101 9.70 -7.56 10.60
CA TRP A 101 8.41 -8.14 10.92
C TRP A 101 8.54 -9.22 12.01
N PRO A 102 7.61 -9.32 12.96
CA PRO A 102 7.68 -10.30 14.06
C PRO A 102 7.94 -11.74 13.57
N ALA A 103 7.22 -12.20 12.55
CA ALA A 103 7.41 -13.54 11.99
C ALA A 103 8.84 -13.76 11.46
N PHE A 104 9.44 -12.74 10.83
CA PHE A 104 10.83 -12.81 10.36
C PHE A 104 11.81 -12.87 11.55
N SER A 105 11.65 -11.99 12.53
CA SER A 105 12.50 -11.92 13.72
C SER A 105 12.46 -13.19 14.54
N ASP A 106 11.26 -13.72 14.78
CA ASP A 106 11.06 -14.94 15.56
C ASP A 106 11.73 -16.14 14.87
N ALA A 107 11.53 -16.27 13.56
CA ALA A 107 12.20 -17.30 12.78
C ALA A 107 13.72 -17.17 12.83
N ALA A 108 14.26 -15.96 12.61
CA ALA A 108 15.71 -15.71 12.66
C ALA A 108 16.28 -15.99 14.05
N MET A 109 15.60 -15.57 15.11
CA MET A 109 16.03 -15.81 16.48
C MET A 109 15.97 -17.28 16.88
N ALA A 110 15.08 -18.09 16.32
CA ALA A 110 15.01 -19.52 16.56
C ALA A 110 16.07 -20.35 15.80
N LEU A 111 16.57 -19.83 14.66
CA LEU A 111 17.56 -20.55 13.84
C LEU A 111 18.94 -20.64 14.50
N LYS A 112 19.65 -21.72 14.27
CA LYS A 112 21.09 -21.80 14.49
C LYS A 112 21.84 -21.17 13.31
N PRO A 113 22.98 -20.49 13.52
CA PRO A 113 23.81 -19.98 12.43
C PRO A 113 24.13 -21.05 11.39
N GLY A 114 24.04 -20.69 10.11
CA GLY A 114 24.31 -21.57 8.98
C GLY A 114 23.16 -22.50 8.59
N ILE A 115 22.01 -22.44 9.29
CA ILE A 115 20.82 -23.24 8.94
C ILE A 115 19.81 -22.35 8.22
N VAL A 116 19.31 -22.85 7.08
CA VAL A 116 18.23 -22.19 6.33
C VAL A 116 16.86 -22.49 6.96
N SER A 117 16.03 -21.47 7.07
CA SER A 117 14.68 -21.57 7.63
C SER A 117 13.74 -22.47 6.81
N GLN A 118 12.60 -22.78 7.38
CA GLN A 118 11.39 -23.03 6.60
C GLN A 118 10.94 -21.71 5.94
N ILE A 119 9.92 -21.78 5.08
CA ILE A 119 9.32 -20.58 4.48
C ILE A 119 8.69 -19.74 5.60
N VAL A 120 9.04 -18.47 5.63
CA VAL A 120 8.51 -17.47 6.58
C VAL A 120 7.66 -16.48 5.80
N GLU A 121 6.41 -16.35 6.19
CA GLU A 121 5.46 -15.43 5.58
C GLU A 121 5.41 -14.11 6.37
N THR A 122 5.48 -12.99 5.66
CA THR A 122 5.35 -11.64 6.21
C THR A 122 4.47 -10.79 5.28
N PRO A 123 4.06 -9.60 5.68
CA PRO A 123 3.39 -8.67 4.76
C PRO A 123 4.20 -8.31 3.51
N ASP A 124 5.53 -8.43 3.54
CA ASP A 124 6.38 -8.17 2.37
C ASP A 124 6.45 -9.35 1.39
N GLY A 125 5.96 -10.54 1.76
CA GLY A 125 5.99 -11.76 0.96
C GLY A 125 6.55 -12.97 1.72
N PHE A 126 7.17 -13.89 0.98
CA PHE A 126 7.66 -15.16 1.51
C PHE A 126 9.20 -15.18 1.51
N HIS A 127 9.78 -15.63 2.61
CA HIS A 127 11.21 -15.57 2.85
C HIS A 127 11.81 -16.94 3.13
N LEU A 128 13.04 -17.16 2.63
CA LEU A 128 13.99 -18.09 3.22
C LEU A 128 15.05 -17.27 3.95
N ILE A 129 15.38 -17.66 5.17
CA ILE A 129 16.29 -16.91 6.05
C ILE A 129 17.44 -17.83 6.46
N GLU A 130 18.65 -17.31 6.44
CA GLU A 130 19.83 -17.95 7.04
C GLU A 130 20.51 -16.96 7.97
N VAL A 131 20.67 -17.32 9.21
CA VAL A 131 21.36 -16.49 10.19
C VAL A 131 22.87 -16.73 10.12
N LEU A 132 23.65 -15.67 10.05
CA LEU A 132 25.11 -15.71 10.01
C LEU A 132 25.69 -15.55 11.41
N GLU A 133 25.15 -14.62 12.19
CA GLU A 133 25.62 -14.29 13.54
C GLU A 133 24.47 -13.76 14.40
N LYS A 134 24.55 -13.99 15.73
CA LYS A 134 23.62 -13.44 16.73
C LYS A 134 24.39 -12.81 17.88
N LYS A 135 23.86 -11.67 18.38
CA LYS A 135 24.41 -10.99 19.55
C LYS A 135 23.26 -10.35 20.35
N GLY A 136 22.82 -11.02 21.40
CA GLY A 136 21.65 -10.59 22.18
C GLY A 136 20.40 -10.52 21.30
N ASP A 137 19.77 -9.35 21.26
CA ASP A 137 18.58 -9.06 20.45
C ASP A 137 18.91 -8.62 19.01
N MET A 138 20.17 -8.70 18.62
CA MET A 138 20.63 -8.40 17.27
C MET A 138 21.05 -9.68 16.54
N PHE A 139 20.87 -9.68 15.24
CA PHE A 139 21.36 -10.73 14.35
C PHE A 139 21.82 -10.17 13.00
N ASN A 140 22.78 -10.84 12.38
CA ASN A 140 23.08 -10.72 10.96
C ASN A 140 22.48 -11.92 10.24
N ALA A 141 21.67 -11.66 9.24
CA ALA A 141 21.03 -12.68 8.43
C ALA A 141 21.14 -12.35 6.95
N ARG A 142 20.94 -13.36 6.12
CA ARG A 142 20.65 -13.20 4.71
C ARG A 142 19.32 -13.85 4.39
N HIS A 143 18.61 -13.29 3.40
CA HIS A 143 17.32 -13.80 3.01
C HIS A 143 17.13 -13.85 1.49
N ILE A 144 16.18 -14.67 1.07
CA ILE A 144 15.61 -14.68 -0.27
C ILE A 144 14.14 -14.34 -0.11
N LEU A 145 13.72 -13.21 -0.66
CA LEU A 145 12.33 -12.77 -0.69
C LEU A 145 11.74 -13.08 -2.05
N LEU A 146 10.59 -13.76 -2.07
CA LEU A 146 9.73 -13.83 -3.25
C LEU A 146 8.34 -13.28 -2.89
N LYS A 147 7.75 -12.54 -3.83
CA LYS A 147 6.40 -12.01 -3.73
C LYS A 147 5.46 -12.79 -4.64
N PRO A 148 4.16 -12.90 -4.30
CA PRO A 148 3.18 -13.43 -5.23
C PRO A 148 3.17 -12.64 -6.53
N GLU A 149 3.20 -13.35 -7.66
CA GLU A 149 3.08 -12.77 -9.00
C GLU A 149 1.72 -13.17 -9.57
N TYR A 150 1.03 -12.20 -10.14
CA TYR A 150 -0.31 -12.39 -10.67
C TYR A 150 -0.27 -12.44 -12.21
N THR A 151 -1.10 -13.28 -12.78
CA THR A 151 -1.15 -13.49 -14.23
C THR A 151 -1.98 -12.41 -14.93
N ALA A 152 -1.81 -12.29 -16.25
CA ALA A 152 -2.69 -11.44 -17.06
C ALA A 152 -4.16 -11.91 -17.00
N GLU A 153 -4.39 -13.20 -16.76
CA GLU A 153 -5.74 -13.77 -16.59
C GLU A 153 -6.39 -13.29 -15.31
N ASP A 154 -5.67 -13.29 -14.18
CA ASP A 154 -6.15 -12.77 -12.90
C ASP A 154 -6.59 -11.30 -13.03
N ARG A 155 -5.75 -10.49 -13.69
CA ARG A 155 -6.04 -9.09 -13.98
C ARG A 155 -7.29 -8.93 -14.85
N ASN A 156 -7.38 -9.68 -15.94
CA ASN A 156 -8.51 -9.58 -16.86
C ASN A 156 -9.82 -10.00 -16.17
N ASN A 157 -9.81 -11.04 -15.34
CA ASN A 157 -10.96 -11.48 -14.58
C ASN A 157 -11.44 -10.40 -13.60
N ALA A 158 -10.51 -9.80 -12.84
CA ALA A 158 -10.84 -8.71 -11.91
C ALA A 158 -11.39 -7.48 -12.66
N PHE A 159 -10.77 -7.10 -13.77
CA PHE A 159 -11.24 -5.97 -14.59
C PHE A 159 -12.63 -6.22 -15.14
N HIS A 160 -12.92 -7.43 -15.60
CA HIS A 160 -14.24 -7.80 -16.12
C HIS A 160 -15.34 -7.66 -15.07
N VAL A 161 -15.08 -8.09 -13.84
CA VAL A 161 -16.02 -7.92 -12.72
C VAL A 161 -16.22 -6.44 -12.41
N LEU A 162 -15.14 -5.65 -12.34
CA LEU A 162 -15.21 -4.22 -12.02
C LEU A 162 -15.91 -3.42 -13.12
N ASP A 163 -15.70 -3.74 -14.41
CA ASP A 163 -16.39 -3.10 -15.54
C ASP A 163 -17.89 -3.40 -15.53
N SER A 164 -18.26 -4.65 -15.26
CA SER A 164 -19.67 -5.05 -15.11
C SER A 164 -20.33 -4.26 -13.98
N LEU A 165 -19.65 -4.19 -12.83
CA LEU A 165 -20.14 -3.47 -11.67
C LEU A 165 -20.24 -1.96 -11.92
N LYS A 166 -19.26 -1.36 -12.61
CA LYS A 166 -19.31 0.05 -13.02
C LYS A 166 -20.53 0.33 -13.90
N THR A 167 -20.88 -0.60 -14.78
CA THR A 167 -22.06 -0.49 -15.64
C THR A 167 -23.35 -0.51 -14.83
N GLU A 168 -23.47 -1.41 -13.84
CA GLU A 168 -24.62 -1.48 -12.94
C GLU A 168 -24.76 -0.21 -12.09
N LEU A 169 -23.64 0.33 -11.61
CA LEU A 169 -23.59 1.58 -10.86
C LEU A 169 -24.02 2.79 -11.69
N LYS A 170 -23.59 2.87 -12.97
CA LYS A 170 -24.01 3.93 -13.89
C LYS A 170 -25.49 3.87 -14.24
N ASN A 171 -26.06 2.67 -14.26
CA ASN A 171 -27.51 2.46 -14.52
C ASN A 171 -28.36 2.61 -13.25
N GLU A 172 -27.75 3.02 -12.13
CA GLU A 172 -28.41 3.17 -10.81
C GLU A 172 -29.11 1.89 -10.31
N ALA A 173 -28.68 0.72 -10.82
CA ALA A 173 -29.22 -0.57 -10.41
C ALA A 173 -28.85 -0.91 -8.95
N VAL A 174 -27.71 -0.38 -8.49
CA VAL A 174 -27.19 -0.52 -7.14
C VAL A 174 -26.47 0.76 -6.71
N THR A 175 -26.49 1.10 -5.41
CA THR A 175 -25.70 2.23 -4.91
C THR A 175 -24.24 1.81 -4.69
N PHE A 176 -23.32 2.79 -4.77
CA PHE A 176 -21.89 2.51 -4.59
C PHE A 176 -21.59 1.90 -3.20
N GLU A 177 -22.25 2.41 -2.15
CA GLU A 177 -22.08 1.91 -0.78
C GLU A 177 -22.54 0.45 -0.64
N LEU A 178 -23.65 0.10 -1.29
CA LEU A 178 -24.16 -1.26 -1.27
C LEU A 178 -23.24 -2.19 -2.06
N ALA A 179 -22.80 -1.76 -3.25
CA ALA A 179 -21.85 -2.50 -4.06
C ALA A 179 -20.53 -2.73 -3.34
N ALA A 180 -19.99 -1.71 -2.65
CA ALA A 180 -18.78 -1.84 -1.85
C ALA A 180 -18.92 -2.89 -0.74
N ARG A 181 -20.05 -2.95 -0.05
CA ARG A 181 -20.31 -3.96 0.98
C ARG A 181 -20.34 -5.38 0.47
N PHE A 182 -20.88 -5.60 -0.73
CA PHE A 182 -21.05 -6.95 -1.29
C PHE A 182 -19.85 -7.43 -2.09
N TYR A 183 -19.22 -6.54 -2.87
CA TYR A 183 -18.22 -6.91 -3.85
C TYR A 183 -16.79 -6.52 -3.45
N SER A 184 -16.63 -5.48 -2.61
CA SER A 184 -15.27 -5.09 -2.21
C SER A 184 -14.64 -6.11 -1.26
N GLU A 185 -13.42 -6.48 -1.56
CA GLU A 185 -12.61 -7.38 -0.73
C GLU A 185 -11.68 -6.62 0.22
N ASP A 186 -11.61 -5.28 0.13
CA ASP A 186 -10.83 -4.44 1.04
C ASP A 186 -11.51 -4.31 2.42
N PRO A 187 -10.93 -4.89 3.48
CA PRO A 187 -11.53 -4.86 4.81
C PRO A 187 -11.63 -3.44 5.39
N SER A 188 -10.75 -2.54 4.98
CA SER A 188 -10.66 -1.19 5.53
C SER A 188 -11.80 -0.28 5.06
N THR A 189 -12.31 -0.50 3.85
CA THR A 189 -13.34 0.33 3.22
C THR A 189 -14.66 -0.38 3.00
N ARG A 190 -14.69 -1.71 2.95
CA ARG A 190 -15.89 -2.52 2.69
C ARG A 190 -17.06 -2.19 3.62
N THR A 191 -16.80 -2.01 4.91
CA THR A 191 -17.84 -1.83 5.93
C THR A 191 -18.40 -0.41 6.00
N ASN A 192 -17.65 0.58 5.51
CA ASN A 192 -18.04 2.00 5.49
C ASN A 192 -18.52 2.49 4.12
N GLY A 193 -18.96 1.57 3.25
CA GLY A 193 -19.49 1.92 1.93
C GLY A 193 -18.43 2.26 0.88
N GLY A 194 -17.21 1.81 1.09
CA GLY A 194 -16.08 2.04 0.19
C GLY A 194 -15.26 3.30 0.49
N GLN A 195 -15.68 4.13 1.45
CA GLN A 195 -15.02 5.42 1.73
C GLN A 195 -13.57 5.22 2.16
N MET A 196 -12.65 5.88 1.44
CA MET A 196 -11.23 5.86 1.76
C MET A 196 -10.92 6.80 2.94
N ALA A 197 -9.98 6.39 3.77
CA ALA A 197 -9.44 7.20 4.85
C ALA A 197 -7.92 6.99 4.97
N ASP A 198 -7.21 8.05 5.31
CA ASP A 198 -5.78 7.97 5.60
C ASP A 198 -5.57 7.18 6.90
N PRO A 199 -4.82 6.08 6.90
CA PRO A 199 -4.65 5.22 8.07
C PRO A 199 -3.91 5.88 9.23
N ASN A 200 -3.15 6.95 8.97
CA ASN A 200 -2.37 7.64 9.99
C ASN A 200 -3.14 8.78 10.64
N THR A 201 -3.95 9.51 9.86
CA THR A 201 -4.66 10.71 10.32
C THR A 201 -6.16 10.47 10.52
N GLY A 202 -6.72 9.41 9.92
CA GLY A 202 -8.16 9.16 9.87
C GLY A 202 -8.92 10.12 8.96
N SER A 203 -8.24 11.03 8.25
CA SER A 203 -8.87 11.97 7.32
C SER A 203 -9.49 11.22 6.14
N SER A 204 -10.71 11.58 5.76
CA SER A 204 -11.33 11.11 4.51
C SER A 204 -11.02 12.03 3.31
N TYR A 205 -10.23 13.08 3.51
CA TYR A 205 -9.78 14.00 2.47
C TYR A 205 -8.30 13.80 2.18
N PHE A 206 -7.96 13.73 0.91
CA PHE A 206 -6.61 13.48 0.40
C PHE A 206 -6.18 14.63 -0.50
N GLU A 207 -4.98 15.14 -0.32
CA GLU A 207 -4.26 15.94 -1.30
C GLU A 207 -3.66 15.01 -2.38
N ILE A 208 -3.28 15.57 -3.52
CA ILE A 208 -2.78 14.77 -4.66
C ILE A 208 -1.55 13.93 -4.29
N ASP A 209 -0.64 14.49 -3.51
CA ASP A 209 0.58 13.85 -3.06
C ASP A 209 0.38 12.74 -2.01
N GLN A 210 -0.80 12.70 -1.40
CA GLN A 210 -1.22 11.64 -0.47
C GLN A 210 -1.86 10.44 -1.19
N LEU A 211 -2.25 10.60 -2.45
CA LEU A 211 -2.81 9.53 -3.27
C LEU A 211 -1.69 8.74 -3.95
N LYS A 212 -1.94 7.45 -4.16
CA LYS A 212 -1.06 6.65 -5.00
C LYS A 212 -1.11 7.17 -6.44
N PRO A 213 0.02 7.18 -7.17
CA PRO A 213 0.06 7.71 -8.53
C PRO A 213 -0.98 7.07 -9.46
N GLN A 214 -1.23 5.75 -9.30
CA GLN A 214 -2.22 5.00 -10.07
C GLN A 214 -3.64 5.48 -9.76
N ASP A 215 -3.96 5.70 -8.48
CA ASP A 215 -5.26 6.16 -8.02
C ASP A 215 -5.55 7.57 -8.54
N TYR A 216 -4.57 8.47 -8.40
CA TYR A 216 -4.70 9.83 -8.95
C TYR A 216 -4.86 9.81 -10.47
N SER A 217 -4.08 9.00 -11.19
CA SER A 217 -4.21 8.86 -12.64
C SER A 217 -5.62 8.39 -13.06
N ALA A 218 -6.22 7.49 -12.28
CA ALA A 218 -7.56 6.96 -12.57
C ALA A 218 -8.68 7.99 -12.35
N ILE A 219 -8.53 8.93 -11.43
CA ILE A 219 -9.54 9.96 -11.13
C ILE A 219 -9.29 11.30 -11.80
N ASN A 220 -8.10 11.49 -12.38
CA ASN A 220 -7.74 12.76 -12.99
C ASN A 220 -8.68 13.11 -14.16
N GLY A 221 -9.33 14.27 -14.05
CA GLY A 221 -10.33 14.73 -15.03
C GLY A 221 -11.76 14.22 -14.78
N LEU A 222 -12.00 13.44 -13.74
CA LEU A 222 -13.35 13.05 -13.32
C LEU A 222 -14.03 14.16 -12.51
N ASN A 223 -15.36 14.22 -12.62
CA ASN A 223 -16.19 15.12 -11.81
C ASN A 223 -16.71 14.40 -10.56
N VAL A 224 -17.26 15.18 -9.63
CA VAL A 224 -17.97 14.63 -8.46
C VAL A 224 -19.12 13.75 -8.92
N GLY A 225 -19.18 12.53 -8.41
CA GLY A 225 -20.14 11.48 -8.76
C GLY A 225 -19.62 10.50 -9.82
N ASP A 226 -18.58 10.84 -10.58
CA ASP A 226 -18.02 9.95 -11.60
C ASP A 226 -17.26 8.78 -10.96
N ILE A 227 -17.22 7.66 -11.71
CA ILE A 227 -16.52 6.43 -11.33
C ILE A 227 -15.43 6.16 -12.37
N SER A 228 -14.21 5.89 -11.91
CA SER A 228 -13.06 5.59 -12.76
C SER A 228 -13.27 4.32 -13.59
N ASP A 229 -12.44 4.14 -14.61
CA ASP A 229 -12.22 2.81 -15.18
C ASP A 229 -11.50 1.91 -14.17
N PRO A 230 -11.57 0.57 -14.31
CA PRO A 230 -10.76 -0.32 -13.49
C PRO A 230 -9.27 0.02 -13.58
N VAL A 231 -8.62 0.07 -12.44
CA VAL A 231 -7.20 0.39 -12.32
C VAL A 231 -6.49 -0.64 -11.45
N GLU A 232 -5.27 -0.99 -11.86
CA GLU A 232 -4.34 -1.74 -11.02
C GLU A 232 -3.62 -0.75 -10.09
N SER A 233 -3.66 -1.02 -8.81
CA SER A 233 -3.04 -0.20 -7.77
C SER A 233 -2.46 -1.08 -6.67
N LEU A 234 -2.09 -0.48 -5.56
CA LEU A 234 -1.58 -1.16 -4.39
C LEU A 234 -2.49 -0.89 -3.19
N ASP A 235 -2.61 -1.87 -2.29
CA ASP A 235 -3.22 -1.64 -0.98
C ASP A 235 -2.23 -0.97 0.00
N ASN A 236 -2.60 -0.85 1.27
CA ASN A 236 -1.76 -0.26 2.31
C ASN A 236 -1.10 -1.31 3.21
N GLU A 237 -1.10 -2.59 2.81
CA GLU A 237 -0.47 -3.66 3.57
C GLU A 237 1.02 -3.80 3.19
N GLY A 238 1.84 -4.11 4.18
CA GLY A 238 3.28 -4.26 3.99
C GLY A 238 4.01 -2.93 3.70
N ARG A 239 5.24 -3.03 3.23
CA ARG A 239 6.05 -1.85 2.87
C ARG A 239 5.72 -1.29 1.50
N ASP A 240 5.45 -2.19 0.55
CA ASP A 240 5.27 -1.83 -0.86
C ASP A 240 3.79 -1.92 -1.29
N GLY A 241 2.92 -2.44 -0.41
CA GLY A 241 1.53 -2.79 -0.70
C GLY A 241 1.40 -4.06 -1.53
N ASN A 242 0.20 -4.63 -1.57
CA ASN A 242 -0.13 -5.75 -2.45
C ASN A 242 -0.92 -5.24 -3.65
N THR A 243 -0.77 -5.93 -4.79
CA THR A 243 -1.57 -5.63 -5.98
C THR A 243 -3.06 -5.76 -5.67
N VAL A 244 -3.81 -4.74 -6.06
CA VAL A 244 -5.27 -4.69 -5.97
C VAL A 244 -5.83 -4.08 -7.26
N TYR A 245 -6.97 -4.58 -7.70
CA TYR A 245 -7.73 -4.02 -8.81
C TYR A 245 -8.93 -3.30 -8.25
N LYS A 246 -9.20 -2.07 -8.71
CA LYS A 246 -10.28 -1.27 -8.14
C LYS A 246 -10.92 -0.30 -9.11
N ILE A 247 -12.14 0.13 -8.80
CA ILE A 247 -12.77 1.33 -9.32
C ILE A 247 -12.88 2.34 -8.20
N ILE A 248 -12.73 3.62 -8.55
CA ILE A 248 -12.73 4.73 -7.59
C ILE A 248 -13.83 5.72 -7.99
N LYS A 249 -14.66 6.08 -7.02
CA LYS A 249 -15.68 7.11 -7.17
C LYS A 249 -15.19 8.41 -6.54
N VAL A 250 -15.37 9.52 -7.24
CA VAL A 250 -15.11 10.86 -6.71
C VAL A 250 -16.36 11.33 -5.94
N ASP A 251 -16.29 11.34 -4.61
CA ASP A 251 -17.41 11.75 -3.78
C ASP A 251 -17.46 13.27 -3.60
N LYS A 252 -16.27 13.92 -3.51
CA LYS A 252 -16.15 15.37 -3.34
C LYS A 252 -14.81 15.91 -3.80
N ILE A 253 -14.79 17.14 -4.29
CA ILE A 253 -13.60 17.94 -4.61
C ILE A 253 -13.75 19.30 -3.92
N ILE A 254 -12.75 19.73 -3.15
CA ILE A 254 -12.74 21.00 -2.42
C ILE A 254 -11.40 21.71 -2.59
#